data_020f4138f4842ea3c58a085a51fda2f6
#
_entry.id   020f4138f4842ea3c58a085a51fda2f6
#
_cell.length_a   1.000
_cell.length_b   1.000
_cell.length_c   1.000
_cell.angle_alpha   90.00
_cell.angle_beta   90.00
_cell.angle_gamma   90.00
#
_symmetry.space_group_name_H-M   'P 1'
#
loop_
_entity.id
_entity.type
_entity.pdbx_description
1 polymer ?
#
loop_
_entity_poly.entity_id
_entity_poly.type
_entity_poly.pdbx_seq_one_letter_code
_entity_poly.pdbx_strand_id
1 'polypeptide(L)'
;MYYFIPAWYGQTDEFWKTAIDPWYRIRQKIEFDDSLHQVRIFQDEDLAPQLLLLAYQPHLRYFLHRHDVLEVGYTAIFDLIQGITDEDMKNLQVTDLEWPEGSTFVHTPFAIVVQCQHKRYAEIEFGSEGFIGMIRYYKDEQIIREDIYDDRGFISSSLYYEDGQPSYRNYLNAKGVWQLCHFFDGRGIVANPRTEGRFNKSYYGDLSEVIWEFLTKFLDEKVEAEDRFVI
;
A
#
# COMPACT_ATOMS: atom_id res chain seq x y z
N MET A 1 14.78 -9.50 -20.21
CA MET A 1 13.63 -9.59 -19.28
C MET A 1 12.42 -8.90 -19.88
N TYR A 2 11.20 -9.22 -19.45
CA TYR A 2 9.97 -8.58 -19.90
C TYR A 2 9.26 -7.94 -18.71
N TYR A 3 9.17 -6.60 -18.69
CA TYR A 3 8.49 -5.85 -17.65
C TYR A 3 7.05 -5.55 -18.06
N PHE A 4 6.09 -6.06 -17.31
CA PHE A 4 4.67 -5.80 -17.48
C PHE A 4 4.26 -4.66 -16.56
N ILE A 5 3.68 -3.59 -17.13
CA ILE A 5 3.19 -2.43 -16.37
C ILE A 5 1.66 -2.45 -16.42
N PRO A 6 1.00 -3.10 -15.45
CA PRO A 6 -0.45 -3.18 -15.46
C PRO A 6 -1.09 -1.84 -15.08
N ALA A 7 -2.21 -1.52 -15.72
CA ALA A 7 -2.98 -0.30 -15.46
C ALA A 7 -3.88 -0.43 -14.22
N TRP A 8 -3.33 -0.89 -13.10
CA TRP A 8 -4.08 -1.07 -11.84
C TRP A 8 -4.13 0.23 -11.04
N TYR A 9 -4.83 1.23 -11.57
CA TYR A 9 -4.92 2.56 -10.98
C TYR A 9 -6.28 2.78 -10.32
N GLY A 10 -6.35 3.73 -9.39
CA GLY A 10 -7.61 4.20 -8.82
C GLY A 10 -8.47 4.96 -9.83
N GLN A 11 -9.78 4.92 -9.62
CA GLN A 11 -10.76 5.60 -10.48
C GLN A 11 -11.17 7.00 -9.96
N THR A 12 -10.53 7.47 -8.90
CA THR A 12 -10.87 8.71 -8.18
C THR A 12 -9.67 9.67 -8.17
N ASP A 13 -9.79 10.76 -7.41
CA ASP A 13 -8.72 11.75 -7.19
C ASP A 13 -7.41 11.14 -6.61
N GLU A 14 -7.48 9.92 -6.07
CA GLU A 14 -6.31 9.12 -5.66
C GLU A 14 -5.89 8.13 -6.77
N PHE A 15 -5.65 8.62 -7.99
CA PHE A 15 -5.31 7.80 -9.16
C PHE A 15 -4.17 6.79 -8.89
N TRP A 16 -3.13 7.20 -8.17
CA TRP A 16 -1.97 6.35 -7.86
C TRP A 16 -2.19 5.38 -6.69
N LYS A 17 -3.41 5.26 -6.20
CA LYS A 17 -3.79 4.31 -5.15
C LYS A 17 -4.72 3.26 -5.69
N THR A 18 -4.34 2.01 -5.58
CA THR A 18 -5.26 0.91 -5.83
C THR A 18 -6.33 0.89 -4.75
N ALA A 19 -7.57 0.65 -5.13
CA ALA A 19 -8.66 0.53 -4.16
C ALA A 19 -8.37 -0.64 -3.21
N ILE A 20 -8.35 -0.35 -1.91
CA ILE A 20 -8.22 -1.35 -0.86
C ILE A 20 -9.63 -1.58 -0.32
N ASP A 21 -10.28 -2.63 -0.82
CA ASP A 21 -11.60 -3.00 -0.35
C ASP A 21 -11.50 -4.05 0.75
N PRO A 22 -12.22 -3.87 1.88
CA PRO A 22 -12.41 -4.92 2.85
C PRO A 22 -12.98 -6.18 2.19
N TRP A 23 -12.55 -7.35 2.63
CA TRP A 23 -12.91 -8.64 2.01
C TRP A 23 -14.43 -8.82 1.77
N TYR A 24 -15.27 -8.27 2.62
CA TYR A 24 -16.74 -8.36 2.52
C TYR A 24 -17.35 -7.38 1.52
N ARG A 25 -16.58 -6.41 1.01
CA ARG A 25 -16.99 -5.46 -0.03
C ARG A 25 -16.53 -5.86 -1.42
N ILE A 26 -15.67 -6.86 -1.54
CA ILE A 26 -15.18 -7.35 -2.83
C ILE A 26 -16.35 -7.96 -3.59
N ARG A 27 -16.98 -7.17 -4.44
CA ARG A 27 -18.15 -7.59 -5.23
C ARG A 27 -17.78 -8.36 -6.49
N GLN A 28 -16.57 -8.21 -6.97
CA GLN A 28 -16.08 -8.87 -8.18
C GLN A 28 -14.69 -9.46 -7.90
N LYS A 29 -14.54 -10.76 -8.17
CA LYS A 29 -13.22 -11.29 -8.48
C LYS A 29 -12.81 -10.58 -9.77
N ILE A 30 -11.57 -10.10 -9.85
CA ILE A 30 -10.96 -9.83 -11.14
C ILE A 30 -10.78 -11.21 -11.76
N GLU A 31 -11.81 -11.67 -12.48
CA GLU A 31 -11.80 -13.01 -13.11
C GLU A 31 -10.95 -12.99 -14.36
N PHE A 32 -10.77 -11.79 -14.94
CA PHE A 32 -10.02 -11.59 -16.15
C PHE A 32 -9.22 -10.28 -16.07
N ASP A 33 -7.92 -10.41 -16.10
CA ASP A 33 -6.98 -9.29 -16.24
C ASP A 33 -5.97 -9.67 -17.34
N ASP A 34 -5.93 -8.85 -18.39
CA ASP A 34 -5.10 -9.13 -19.57
C ASP A 34 -3.62 -9.18 -19.21
N SER A 35 -3.16 -8.33 -18.28
CA SER A 35 -1.77 -8.29 -17.86
C SER A 35 -1.39 -9.57 -17.13
N LEU A 36 -2.23 -10.05 -16.19
CA LEU A 36 -1.99 -11.30 -15.46
C LEU A 36 -2.02 -12.51 -16.41
N HIS A 37 -2.94 -12.50 -17.38
CA HIS A 37 -3.01 -13.58 -18.36
C HIS A 37 -1.74 -13.63 -19.23
N GLN A 38 -1.26 -12.49 -19.70
CA GLN A 38 -0.02 -12.40 -20.48
C GLN A 38 1.20 -12.83 -19.65
N VAL A 39 1.29 -12.38 -18.39
CA VAL A 39 2.36 -12.76 -17.45
C VAL A 39 2.42 -14.27 -17.29
N ARG A 40 1.27 -14.96 -17.15
CA ARG A 40 1.21 -16.43 -17.04
C ARG A 40 1.71 -17.11 -18.32
N ILE A 41 1.27 -16.64 -19.50
CA ILE A 41 1.76 -17.18 -20.78
C ILE A 41 3.29 -17.07 -20.87
N PHE A 42 3.85 -15.92 -20.48
CA PHE A 42 5.30 -15.72 -20.50
C PHE A 42 6.02 -16.61 -19.48
N GLN A 43 5.42 -16.83 -18.32
CA GLN A 43 5.95 -17.74 -17.31
C GLN A 43 5.94 -19.20 -17.81
N ASP A 44 4.86 -19.64 -18.42
CA ASP A 44 4.73 -20.99 -19.00
C ASP A 44 5.72 -21.25 -20.13
N GLU A 45 6.13 -20.19 -20.85
CA GLU A 45 7.14 -20.25 -21.94
C GLU A 45 8.59 -19.96 -21.46
N ASP A 46 8.84 -19.92 -20.14
CA ASP A 46 10.15 -19.61 -19.54
C ASP A 46 10.77 -18.28 -20.00
N LEU A 47 9.95 -17.26 -20.29
CA LEU A 47 10.39 -15.96 -20.80
C LEU A 47 10.76 -14.93 -19.72
N ALA A 48 10.87 -15.33 -18.47
CA ALA A 48 11.20 -14.48 -17.31
C ALA A 48 10.40 -13.15 -17.25
N PRO A 49 9.07 -13.21 -17.11
CA PRO A 49 8.28 -12.01 -16.92
C PRO A 49 8.53 -11.38 -15.56
N GLN A 50 8.38 -10.06 -15.47
CA GLN A 50 8.41 -9.31 -14.21
C GLN A 50 7.33 -8.24 -14.19
N LEU A 51 6.67 -8.04 -13.07
CA LEU A 51 5.70 -6.96 -12.87
C LEU A 51 6.42 -5.69 -12.42
N LEU A 52 6.09 -4.55 -13.04
CA LEU A 52 6.52 -3.22 -12.61
C LEU A 52 5.29 -2.40 -12.23
N LEU A 53 5.10 -2.15 -10.95
CA LEU A 53 3.90 -1.55 -10.39
C LEU A 53 4.17 -0.11 -10.00
N LEU A 54 3.42 0.80 -10.60
CA LEU A 54 3.55 2.24 -10.35
C LEU A 54 2.60 2.72 -9.23
N ALA A 55 1.46 2.04 -9.05
CA ALA A 55 0.46 2.42 -8.07
C ALA A 55 0.82 1.98 -6.65
N TYR A 56 0.35 2.73 -5.64
CA TYR A 56 0.41 2.34 -4.24
C TYR A 56 -0.53 1.17 -3.96
N GLN A 57 0.02 0.01 -3.63
CA GLN A 57 -0.70 -1.25 -3.49
C GLN A 57 -0.16 -2.08 -2.33
N PRO A 58 -0.51 -1.75 -1.08
CA PRO A 58 0.03 -2.41 0.11
C PRO A 58 -0.44 -3.86 0.29
N HIS A 59 -1.45 -4.32 -0.45
CA HIS A 59 -1.94 -5.71 -0.44
C HIS A 59 -1.53 -6.47 -1.70
N LEU A 60 -0.38 -6.12 -2.27
CA LEU A 60 0.08 -6.65 -3.55
C LEU A 60 0.38 -8.14 -3.49
N ARG A 61 1.12 -8.61 -2.48
CA ARG A 61 1.55 -10.01 -2.38
C ARG A 61 0.35 -10.94 -2.25
N TYR A 62 -0.62 -10.54 -1.41
CA TYR A 62 -1.89 -11.24 -1.31
C TYR A 62 -2.62 -11.32 -2.66
N PHE A 63 -2.68 -10.20 -3.38
CA PHE A 63 -3.29 -10.16 -4.71
C PHE A 63 -2.58 -11.12 -5.69
N LEU A 64 -1.25 -11.08 -5.75
CA LEU A 64 -0.45 -11.95 -6.61
C LEU A 64 -0.62 -13.44 -6.25
N HIS A 65 -0.62 -13.77 -4.94
CA HIS A 65 -0.85 -15.13 -4.45
C HIS A 65 -2.22 -15.65 -4.89
N ARG A 66 -3.26 -14.84 -4.74
CA ARG A 66 -4.62 -15.23 -5.14
C ARG A 66 -4.77 -15.50 -6.63
N HIS A 67 -3.91 -14.91 -7.44
CA HIS A 67 -3.89 -15.08 -8.89
C HIS A 67 -2.81 -16.05 -9.38
N ASP A 68 -2.17 -16.81 -8.49
CA ASP A 68 -1.13 -17.79 -8.81
C ASP A 68 0.05 -17.21 -9.60
N VAL A 69 0.41 -15.94 -9.33
CA VAL A 69 1.54 -15.23 -9.96
C VAL A 69 2.50 -14.62 -8.96
N LEU A 70 2.47 -15.05 -7.68
CA LEU A 70 3.38 -14.54 -6.65
C LEU A 70 4.85 -14.91 -6.96
N GLU A 71 5.08 -16.05 -7.60
CA GLU A 71 6.42 -16.51 -7.99
C GLU A 71 7.01 -15.70 -9.16
N VAL A 72 6.20 -14.90 -9.85
CA VAL A 72 6.67 -13.93 -10.83
C VAL A 72 7.34 -12.78 -10.09
N GLY A 73 8.57 -12.44 -10.47
CA GLY A 73 9.26 -11.30 -9.88
C GLY A 73 8.45 -10.00 -10.05
N TYR A 74 8.48 -9.12 -9.05
CA TYR A 74 7.85 -7.81 -9.17
C TYR A 74 8.73 -6.72 -8.58
N THR A 75 8.52 -5.50 -9.06
CA THR A 75 9.04 -4.27 -8.49
C THR A 75 7.88 -3.32 -8.27
N ALA A 76 7.62 -2.94 -7.02
CA ALA A 76 6.67 -1.91 -6.67
C ALA A 76 7.41 -0.59 -6.44
N ILE A 77 7.09 0.44 -7.21
CA ILE A 77 7.75 1.76 -7.08
C ILE A 77 7.52 2.35 -5.68
N PHE A 78 6.37 2.08 -5.06
CA PHE A 78 6.13 2.51 -3.68
C PHE A 78 7.01 1.80 -2.66
N ASP A 79 7.41 0.55 -2.87
CA ASP A 79 8.40 -0.12 -2.01
C ASP A 79 9.76 0.61 -2.08
N LEU A 80 10.19 1.03 -3.27
CA LEU A 80 11.39 1.84 -3.44
C LEU A 80 11.27 3.22 -2.76
N ILE A 81 10.13 3.90 -2.94
CA ILE A 81 9.83 5.18 -2.30
C ILE A 81 9.85 5.05 -0.77
N GLN A 82 9.26 4.01 -0.22
CA GLN A 82 9.17 3.76 1.22
C GLN A 82 10.44 3.10 1.80
N GLY A 83 11.32 2.56 0.94
CA GLY A 83 12.51 1.82 1.35
C GLY A 83 12.15 0.51 2.07
N ILE A 84 11.20 -0.22 1.50
CA ILE A 84 10.72 -1.51 1.99
C ILE A 84 11.41 -2.61 1.20
N THR A 85 11.76 -3.69 1.90
CA THR A 85 12.35 -4.90 1.32
C THR A 85 11.57 -6.14 1.76
N ASP A 86 11.80 -7.28 1.12
CA ASP A 86 11.14 -8.54 1.49
C ASP A 86 11.57 -9.06 2.88
N GLU A 87 12.70 -8.59 3.42
CA GLU A 87 13.16 -8.90 4.78
C GLU A 87 12.30 -8.25 5.88
N ASP A 88 11.47 -7.28 5.52
CA ASP A 88 10.63 -6.52 6.47
C ASP A 88 9.36 -7.27 6.90
N MET A 89 9.14 -8.49 6.41
CA MET A 89 7.92 -9.28 6.64
C MET A 89 7.76 -9.70 8.11
N LYS A 90 6.55 -9.51 8.67
CA LYS A 90 6.18 -9.85 10.04
C LYS A 90 4.80 -10.50 10.08
N ASN A 91 4.64 -11.51 10.92
CA ASN A 91 3.30 -12.04 11.22
C ASN A 91 2.67 -11.18 12.32
N LEU A 92 1.82 -10.22 11.93
CA LEU A 92 1.17 -9.28 12.84
C LEU A 92 -0.23 -9.76 13.22
N GLN A 93 -0.48 -9.82 14.54
CA GLN A 93 -1.80 -10.12 15.09
C GLN A 93 -2.36 -8.93 15.88
N VAL A 94 -3.67 -8.90 16.12
CA VAL A 94 -4.32 -7.84 16.90
C VAL A 94 -3.75 -7.75 18.34
N THR A 95 -3.28 -8.88 18.89
CA THR A 95 -2.65 -8.95 20.21
C THR A 95 -1.25 -8.36 20.27
N ASP A 96 -0.60 -8.16 19.11
CA ASP A 96 0.73 -7.56 19.03
C ASP A 96 0.66 -6.02 19.01
N LEU A 97 -0.55 -5.49 18.87
CA LEU A 97 -0.79 -4.05 18.85
C LEU A 97 -1.01 -3.50 20.26
N GLU A 98 -0.54 -2.27 20.49
CA GLU A 98 -0.75 -1.57 21.76
C GLU A 98 -2.14 -0.94 21.79
N TRP A 99 -2.93 -1.30 22.81
CA TRP A 99 -4.27 -0.77 23.04
C TRP A 99 -4.33 -0.02 24.38
N PRO A 100 -5.18 1.01 24.51
CA PRO A 100 -5.40 1.67 25.79
C PRO A 100 -5.82 0.68 26.88
N GLU A 101 -5.39 0.95 28.11
CA GLU A 101 -5.79 0.13 29.26
C GLU A 101 -7.32 0.09 29.41
N GLY A 102 -7.87 -1.09 29.68
CA GLY A 102 -9.32 -1.29 29.78
C GLY A 102 -10.05 -1.37 28.44
N SER A 103 -9.32 -1.54 27.33
CA SER A 103 -9.93 -1.80 26.03
C SER A 103 -10.70 -3.12 26.01
N THR A 104 -11.85 -3.13 25.37
CA THR A 104 -12.68 -4.31 25.10
C THR A 104 -12.84 -4.50 23.60
N PHE A 105 -12.93 -5.76 23.16
CA PHE A 105 -12.98 -6.12 21.73
C PHE A 105 -14.34 -6.74 21.41
N VAL A 106 -15.08 -6.09 20.51
CA VAL A 106 -16.37 -6.58 20.03
C VAL A 106 -16.18 -7.14 18.62
N HIS A 107 -16.26 -8.44 18.49
CA HIS A 107 -16.16 -9.13 17.22
C HIS A 107 -17.47 -9.04 16.46
N THR A 108 -17.44 -8.49 15.25
CA THR A 108 -18.55 -8.46 14.31
C THR A 108 -18.22 -9.39 13.12
N PRO A 109 -19.18 -9.71 12.24
CA PRO A 109 -18.87 -10.47 11.03
C PRO A 109 -17.87 -9.82 10.08
N PHE A 110 -17.62 -8.50 10.21
CA PHE A 110 -16.85 -7.71 9.22
C PHE A 110 -15.61 -7.05 9.81
N ALA A 111 -15.59 -6.81 11.12
CA ALA A 111 -14.52 -6.06 11.77
C ALA A 111 -14.45 -6.39 13.27
N ILE A 112 -13.35 -6.02 13.91
CA ILE A 112 -13.27 -5.95 15.37
C ILE A 112 -13.38 -4.48 15.78
N VAL A 113 -14.39 -4.17 16.59
CA VAL A 113 -14.55 -2.84 17.19
C VAL A 113 -13.85 -2.82 18.54
N VAL A 114 -12.87 -1.96 18.69
CA VAL A 114 -12.18 -1.72 19.97
C VAL A 114 -12.87 -0.58 20.70
N GLN A 115 -13.34 -0.85 21.91
CA GLN A 115 -13.96 0.14 22.78
C GLN A 115 -13.05 0.43 23.97
N CYS A 116 -12.95 1.71 24.31
CA CYS A 116 -12.29 2.19 25.52
C CYS A 116 -13.24 3.12 26.26
N GLN A 117 -13.47 2.89 27.57
CA GLN A 117 -14.41 3.66 28.39
C GLN A 117 -15.82 3.77 27.75
N HIS A 118 -16.33 2.67 27.21
CA HIS A 118 -17.64 2.59 26.52
C HIS A 118 -17.78 3.45 25.25
N LYS A 119 -16.68 4.02 24.73
CA LYS A 119 -16.63 4.73 23.45
C LYS A 119 -15.88 3.89 22.41
N ARG A 120 -16.26 4.03 21.15
CA ARG A 120 -15.51 3.45 20.05
C ARG A 120 -14.14 4.15 19.96
N TYR A 121 -13.07 3.36 20.11
CA TYR A 121 -11.69 3.82 20.01
C TYR A 121 -11.10 3.51 18.64
N ALA A 122 -11.31 2.28 18.17
CA ALA A 122 -10.80 1.84 16.86
C ALA A 122 -11.72 0.81 16.22
N GLU A 123 -11.57 0.63 14.93
CA GLU A 123 -12.19 -0.42 14.13
C GLU A 123 -11.12 -1.08 13.27
N ILE A 124 -10.98 -2.41 13.38
CA ILE A 124 -9.98 -3.20 12.69
C ILE A 124 -10.68 -3.95 11.57
N GLU A 125 -10.27 -3.68 10.33
CA GLU A 125 -10.73 -4.39 9.16
C GLU A 125 -9.63 -5.33 8.64
N PHE A 126 -10.05 -6.51 8.20
CA PHE A 126 -9.15 -7.56 7.75
C PHE A 126 -9.21 -7.72 6.22
N GLY A 127 -8.08 -8.09 5.64
CA GLY A 127 -8.03 -8.61 4.28
C GLY A 127 -8.64 -10.03 4.19
N SER A 128 -8.77 -10.55 2.97
CA SER A 128 -9.47 -11.83 2.72
C SER A 128 -8.81 -13.04 3.37
N GLU A 129 -7.52 -13.01 3.62
CA GLU A 129 -6.78 -14.10 4.29
C GLU A 129 -6.57 -13.86 5.79
N GLY A 130 -7.27 -12.87 6.35
CA GLY A 130 -7.26 -12.62 7.80
C GLY A 130 -6.09 -11.74 8.29
N PHE A 131 -5.26 -11.18 7.42
CA PHE A 131 -4.29 -10.17 7.81
C PHE A 131 -4.98 -8.85 8.13
N ILE A 132 -4.39 -8.04 9.00
CA ILE A 132 -4.90 -6.70 9.32
C ILE A 132 -4.73 -5.83 8.09
N GLY A 133 -5.82 -5.42 7.46
CA GLY A 133 -5.79 -4.55 6.28
C GLY A 133 -5.79 -3.08 6.62
N MET A 134 -6.60 -2.70 7.61
CA MET A 134 -6.78 -1.30 7.99
C MET A 134 -7.26 -1.16 9.42
N ILE A 135 -6.82 -0.10 10.12
CA ILE A 135 -7.35 0.30 11.41
C ILE A 135 -7.77 1.77 11.35
N ARG A 136 -9.05 2.02 11.64
CA ARG A 136 -9.55 3.38 11.83
C ARG A 136 -9.60 3.72 13.30
N TYR A 137 -9.10 4.88 13.67
CA TYR A 137 -9.12 5.40 15.03
C TYR A 137 -10.14 6.53 15.14
N TYR A 138 -10.86 6.55 16.26
CA TYR A 138 -11.97 7.46 16.49
C TYR A 138 -11.73 8.32 17.74
N LYS A 139 -12.19 9.54 17.66
CA LYS A 139 -12.35 10.44 18.82
C LYS A 139 -13.72 11.09 18.70
N ASP A 140 -14.55 10.95 19.76
CA ASP A 140 -15.93 11.47 19.80
C ASP A 140 -16.73 11.13 18.52
N GLU A 141 -16.68 9.83 18.12
CA GLU A 141 -17.33 9.23 16.97
C GLU A 141 -16.84 9.74 15.57
N GLN A 142 -15.85 10.62 15.54
CA GLN A 142 -15.23 11.07 14.30
C GLN A 142 -13.93 10.32 14.04
N ILE A 143 -13.66 9.98 12.78
CA ILE A 143 -12.39 9.39 12.36
C ILE A 143 -11.32 10.46 12.49
N ILE A 144 -10.24 10.15 13.21
CA ILE A 144 -9.08 11.01 13.36
C ILE A 144 -7.85 10.49 12.60
N ARG A 145 -7.76 9.17 12.40
CA ARG A 145 -6.66 8.52 11.69
C ARG A 145 -7.12 7.19 11.10
N GLU A 146 -6.57 6.86 9.96
CA GLU A 146 -6.70 5.56 9.29
C GLU A 146 -5.31 5.03 8.95
N ASP A 147 -4.93 3.90 9.55
CA ASP A 147 -3.69 3.21 9.25
C ASP A 147 -3.97 2.08 8.27
N ILE A 148 -3.30 2.11 7.13
CA ILE A 148 -3.34 1.04 6.13
C ILE A 148 -2.12 0.16 6.35
N TYR A 149 -2.37 -1.13 6.54
CA TYR A 149 -1.34 -2.12 6.73
C TYR A 149 -0.94 -2.75 5.40
N ASP A 150 0.35 -2.99 5.28
CA ASP A 150 0.89 -3.85 4.24
C ASP A 150 0.59 -5.31 4.57
N ASP A 151 0.37 -6.16 3.57
CA ASP A 151 0.15 -7.59 3.78
C ASP A 151 1.40 -8.32 4.32
N ARG A 152 2.54 -7.65 4.39
CA ARG A 152 3.77 -8.05 5.08
C ARG A 152 3.76 -7.75 6.59
N GLY A 153 2.70 -7.12 7.14
CA GLY A 153 2.46 -6.98 8.57
C GLY A 153 3.06 -5.72 9.23
N PHE A 154 3.11 -4.59 8.54
CA PHE A 154 3.48 -3.29 9.10
C PHE A 154 2.57 -2.18 8.56
N ILE A 155 2.56 -1.02 9.20
CA ILE A 155 1.78 0.14 8.72
C ILE A 155 2.47 0.71 7.49
N SER A 156 1.83 0.61 6.32
CA SER A 156 2.32 1.17 5.06
C SER A 156 2.01 2.66 4.93
N SER A 157 0.82 3.10 5.34
CA SER A 157 0.50 4.52 5.38
C SER A 157 -0.48 4.87 6.49
N SER A 158 -0.41 6.12 6.97
CA SER A 158 -1.36 6.70 7.92
C SER A 158 -1.99 7.95 7.33
N LEU A 159 -3.32 7.95 7.21
CA LEU A 159 -4.13 9.10 6.81
C LEU A 159 -4.69 9.78 8.04
N TYR A 160 -4.45 11.07 8.16
CA TYR A 160 -4.94 11.90 9.27
C TYR A 160 -6.09 12.78 8.81
N TYR A 161 -7.05 12.96 9.71
CA TYR A 161 -8.26 13.73 9.47
C TYR A 161 -8.30 14.95 10.39
N GLU A 162 -8.72 16.09 9.83
CA GLU A 162 -9.03 17.33 10.55
C GLU A 162 -10.45 17.76 10.20
N ASP A 163 -11.27 18.04 11.19
CA ASP A 163 -12.69 18.40 11.03
C ASP A 163 -13.48 17.41 10.13
N GLY A 164 -13.16 16.11 10.25
CA GLY A 164 -13.81 15.04 9.48
C GLY A 164 -13.42 14.95 8.01
N GLN A 165 -12.42 15.73 7.57
CA GLN A 165 -11.88 15.69 6.21
C GLN A 165 -10.45 15.17 6.21
N PRO A 166 -10.01 14.43 5.16
CA PRO A 166 -8.63 14.04 4.98
C PRO A 166 -7.72 15.28 4.96
N SER A 167 -6.69 15.31 5.82
CA SER A 167 -5.74 16.43 5.91
C SER A 167 -4.42 16.07 5.24
N TYR A 168 -3.77 15.00 5.69
CA TYR A 168 -2.53 14.52 5.09
C TYR A 168 -2.34 13.02 5.25
N ARG A 169 -1.55 12.43 4.36
CA ARG A 169 -1.12 11.03 4.43
C ARG A 169 0.39 10.93 4.56
N ASN A 170 0.83 10.16 5.54
CA ASN A 170 2.22 9.72 5.65
C ASN A 170 2.39 8.33 5.04
N TYR A 171 3.34 8.17 4.13
CA TYR A 171 3.82 6.87 3.66
C TYR A 171 5.02 6.47 4.51
N LEU A 172 4.99 5.28 5.10
CA LEU A 172 5.95 4.84 6.11
C LEU A 172 6.81 3.69 5.57
N ASN A 173 8.02 3.57 6.11
CA ASN A 173 8.79 2.34 5.94
C ASN A 173 8.33 1.28 6.96
N ALA A 174 8.83 0.06 6.85
CA ALA A 174 8.49 -1.05 7.73
C ALA A 174 8.83 -0.83 9.23
N LYS A 175 9.65 0.20 9.54
CA LYS A 175 9.99 0.61 10.92
C LYS A 175 9.07 1.73 11.45
N GLY A 176 8.03 2.10 10.70
CA GLY A 176 7.09 3.15 11.08
C GLY A 176 7.63 4.58 10.91
N VAL A 177 8.75 4.76 10.21
CA VAL A 177 9.29 6.09 9.93
C VAL A 177 8.70 6.61 8.62
N TRP A 178 8.06 7.78 8.67
CA TRP A 178 7.50 8.38 7.47
C TRP A 178 8.59 8.74 6.45
N GLN A 179 8.29 8.54 5.18
CA GLN A 179 9.18 8.78 4.06
C GLN A 179 8.69 9.95 3.21
N LEU A 180 7.39 10.00 2.98
CA LEU A 180 6.67 11.08 2.33
C LEU A 180 5.47 11.50 3.17
N CYS A 181 5.18 12.80 3.17
CA CYS A 181 3.95 13.38 3.68
C CYS A 181 3.21 14.07 2.52
N HIS A 182 2.05 13.54 2.15
CA HIS A 182 1.18 14.09 1.11
C HIS A 182 0.05 14.88 1.73
N PHE A 183 -0.02 16.17 1.49
CA PHE A 183 -1.06 17.07 1.96
C PHE A 183 -2.20 17.17 0.94
N PHE A 184 -3.45 17.11 1.43
CA PHE A 184 -4.64 17.17 0.57
C PHE A 184 -5.21 18.60 0.39
N ASP A 185 -4.58 19.59 0.99
CA ASP A 185 -4.96 21.01 0.91
C ASP A 185 -4.22 21.77 -0.20
N GLY A 186 -3.52 21.07 -1.08
CA GLY A 186 -2.75 21.67 -2.19
C GLY A 186 -1.32 22.05 -1.83
N ARG A 187 -0.85 21.80 -0.61
CA ARG A 187 0.55 22.01 -0.23
C ARG A 187 1.53 21.03 -0.90
N GLY A 188 1.03 20.03 -1.64
CA GLY A 188 1.87 19.03 -2.31
C GLY A 188 2.45 17.98 -1.36
N ILE A 189 3.67 17.53 -1.63
CA ILE A 189 4.30 16.40 -0.97
C ILE A 189 5.68 16.79 -0.44
N VAL A 190 5.96 16.41 0.79
CA VAL A 190 7.24 16.66 1.46
C VAL A 190 7.95 15.33 1.71
N ALA A 191 9.21 15.22 1.30
CA ALA A 191 10.09 14.11 1.65
C ALA A 191 10.66 14.30 3.07
N ASN A 192 10.79 13.21 3.82
CA ASN A 192 11.39 13.27 5.15
C ASN A 192 12.87 13.67 5.06
N PRO A 193 13.29 14.75 5.71
CA PRO A 193 14.69 15.21 5.68
C PRO A 193 15.71 14.18 6.18
N ARG A 194 15.27 13.16 6.94
CA ARG A 194 16.13 12.10 7.50
C ARG A 194 16.35 10.92 6.55
N THR A 195 15.80 10.97 5.33
CA THR A 195 15.96 9.88 4.34
C THR A 195 17.26 9.93 3.54
N GLU A 196 18.19 10.78 3.93
CA GLU A 196 19.59 10.91 3.48
C GLU A 196 19.82 10.57 1.99
N GLY A 197 19.50 11.52 1.10
CA GLY A 197 19.84 11.43 -0.33
C GLY A 197 18.98 10.45 -1.16
N ARG A 198 18.01 9.77 -0.57
CA ARG A 198 17.13 8.87 -1.33
C ARG A 198 16.20 9.63 -2.28
N PHE A 199 15.73 10.82 -1.87
CA PHE A 199 14.95 11.72 -2.70
C PHE A 199 15.83 12.82 -3.28
N ASN A 200 15.63 13.15 -4.56
CA ASN A 200 16.36 14.23 -5.23
C ASN A 200 15.87 15.61 -4.78
N LYS A 201 14.62 15.70 -4.30
CA LYS A 201 13.99 16.93 -3.85
C LYS A 201 13.42 16.76 -2.44
N SER A 202 13.32 17.83 -1.68
CA SER A 202 12.59 17.84 -0.39
C SER A 202 11.10 18.09 -0.56
N TYR A 203 10.67 18.55 -1.74
CA TYR A 203 9.28 18.91 -2.05
C TYR A 203 8.92 18.51 -3.48
N TYR A 204 7.68 18.03 -3.66
CA TYR A 204 7.09 17.64 -4.94
C TYR A 204 5.67 18.21 -5.05
N GLY A 205 5.26 18.57 -6.28
CA GLY A 205 3.92 19.08 -6.54
C GLY A 205 2.84 18.02 -6.40
N ASP A 206 3.12 16.81 -6.88
CA ASP A 206 2.21 15.66 -6.83
C ASP A 206 2.96 14.31 -6.77
N LEU A 207 2.21 13.22 -6.63
CA LEU A 207 2.78 11.86 -6.58
C LEU A 207 3.41 11.43 -7.89
N SER A 208 2.97 11.96 -9.04
CA SER A 208 3.54 11.60 -10.35
C SER A 208 5.01 12.00 -10.43
N GLU A 209 5.38 13.15 -9.86
CA GLU A 209 6.77 13.57 -9.80
C GLU A 209 7.65 12.63 -8.99
N VAL A 210 7.14 12.16 -7.85
CA VAL A 210 7.85 11.20 -6.99
C VAL A 210 7.99 9.86 -7.70
N ILE A 211 6.89 9.34 -8.26
CA ILE A 211 6.87 8.08 -8.99
C ILE A 211 7.84 8.13 -10.18
N TRP A 212 7.82 9.23 -10.93
CA TRP A 212 8.73 9.44 -12.06
C TRP A 212 10.20 9.42 -11.64
N GLU A 213 10.53 10.06 -10.52
CA GLU A 213 11.89 10.03 -9.99
C GLU A 213 12.35 8.61 -9.68
N PHE A 214 11.55 7.85 -8.95
CA PHE A 214 11.92 6.48 -8.56
C PHE A 214 11.86 5.49 -9.72
N LEU A 215 10.94 5.69 -10.66
CA LEU A 215 10.92 4.93 -11.91
C LEU A 215 12.21 5.17 -12.70
N THR A 216 12.64 6.44 -12.85
CA THR A 216 13.88 6.77 -13.54
C THR A 216 15.09 6.12 -12.88
N LYS A 217 15.21 6.20 -11.54
CA LYS A 217 16.28 5.51 -10.80
C LYS A 217 16.26 4.00 -11.04
N PHE A 218 15.08 3.39 -11.02
CA PHE A 218 14.93 1.95 -11.30
C PHE A 218 15.37 1.62 -12.72
N LEU A 219 14.95 2.41 -13.73
CA LEU A 219 15.34 2.20 -15.14
C LEU A 219 16.85 2.32 -15.31
N ASP A 220 17.48 3.31 -14.70
CA ASP A 220 18.93 3.56 -14.82
C ASP A 220 19.78 2.48 -14.11
N GLU A 221 19.28 1.90 -13.01
CA GLU A 221 20.03 0.97 -12.18
C GLU A 221 19.80 -0.51 -12.52
N LYS A 222 18.62 -0.87 -13.02
CA LYS A 222 18.16 -2.27 -13.10
C LYS A 222 17.78 -2.74 -14.50
N VAL A 223 17.53 -1.83 -15.43
CA VAL A 223 17.02 -2.18 -16.75
C VAL A 223 18.15 -2.19 -17.77
N GLU A 224 18.25 -3.26 -18.53
CA GLU A 224 19.24 -3.45 -19.58
C GLU A 224 18.66 -3.11 -20.98
N ALA A 225 19.55 -2.91 -21.97
CA ALA A 225 19.14 -2.49 -23.32
C ALA A 225 18.26 -3.54 -24.05
N GLU A 226 18.38 -4.80 -23.68
CA GLU A 226 17.64 -5.93 -24.25
C GLU A 226 16.26 -6.12 -23.60
N ASP A 227 16.01 -5.47 -22.47
CA ASP A 227 14.74 -5.59 -21.75
C ASP A 227 13.58 -4.98 -22.56
N ARG A 228 12.39 -5.51 -22.34
CA ARG A 228 11.17 -5.10 -23.07
C ARG A 228 10.08 -4.72 -22.07
N PHE A 229 9.32 -3.67 -22.41
CA PHE A 229 8.18 -3.24 -21.64
C PHE A 229 6.89 -3.58 -22.37
N VAL A 230 5.94 -4.12 -21.62
CA VAL A 230 4.58 -4.45 -22.05
C VAL A 230 3.62 -3.57 -21.23
N ILE A 231 2.81 -2.76 -21.94
CA ILE A 231 1.90 -1.79 -21.33
C ILE A 231 0.48 -2.07 -21.77
#